data_b23d3d12424e148e0d654e8d3faa01bf
#
_entry.id   b23d3d12424e148e0d654e8d3faa01bf
#
_cell.length_a   1.000
_cell.length_b   1.000
_cell.length_c   1.000
_cell.angle_alpha   90.00
_cell.angle_beta   90.00
_cell.angle_gamma   90.00
#
_symmetry.space_group_name_H-M   'P 1'
#
loop_
_entity.id
_entity.type
_entity.pdbx_description
1 polymer ?
#
loop_
_entity_poly.entity_id
_entity_poly.type
_entity_poly.pdbx_seq_one_letter_code
_entity_poly.pdbx_strand_id
1 'polypeptide(L)'
;MVRLSCSGTEATMHAIRTARAFTGRNGIVKMNGGFHGAHDAVLVKAGSGSTEGTPSSAGVPQGATQYTRTVEYNDISAMSDVLERNDDIACVIMEPVLGNVGVVPPERGYLEEVRRVTSENDVVLIFDEVITGFRVSEGGAQKRYGVTPDMTTMGKIIGGGFAAGAFAGRKDIMELVAPQGPAYVAGTFAGNPVSAAAGLAQLQYLCRNDNYAKLERSSDRLVGAIRDALIDNKIAGCVNSVGSMFSVYFGPEQVRNGTDAQKADREMFGRMFRYMLDHGVYLAPSALEDCFMSTAHDDEAVSALEEAFSGFVSTVRA
;
A
#
# COMPACT_ATOMS: atom_id res chain seq x y z
N MET A 1 -10.48 10.41 -15.83
CA MET A 1 -11.03 9.26 -16.60
C MET A 1 -10.58 7.96 -15.95
N VAL A 2 -11.24 6.84 -16.22
CA VAL A 2 -10.90 5.52 -15.63
C VAL A 2 -10.83 4.45 -16.74
N ARG A 3 -9.92 3.50 -16.55
CA ARG A 3 -9.79 2.30 -17.38
C ARG A 3 -9.71 1.07 -16.46
N LEU A 4 -10.53 0.05 -16.74
CA LEU A 4 -10.53 -1.19 -16.00
C LEU A 4 -9.40 -2.12 -16.47
N SER A 5 -8.92 -2.96 -15.54
CA SER A 5 -7.96 -4.03 -15.74
C SER A 5 -8.36 -5.26 -14.91
N CYS A 6 -7.60 -6.35 -14.97
CA CYS A 6 -7.92 -7.57 -14.24
C CYS A 6 -7.25 -7.67 -12.87
N SER A 7 -6.24 -6.84 -12.60
CA SER A 7 -5.46 -6.89 -11.35
C SER A 7 -4.80 -5.55 -11.04
N GLY A 8 -4.35 -5.39 -9.80
CA GLY A 8 -3.50 -4.26 -9.41
C GLY A 8 -2.20 -4.21 -10.19
N THR A 9 -1.58 -5.36 -10.50
CA THR A 9 -0.38 -5.44 -11.33
C THR A 9 -0.59 -4.85 -12.72
N GLU A 10 -1.69 -5.19 -13.39
CA GLU A 10 -2.03 -4.59 -14.68
C GLU A 10 -2.31 -3.09 -14.56
N ALA A 11 -3.02 -2.69 -13.51
CA ALA A 11 -3.34 -1.28 -13.25
C ALA A 11 -2.07 -0.43 -13.12
N THR A 12 -1.11 -0.86 -12.31
CA THR A 12 0.17 -0.14 -12.10
C THR A 12 1.04 -0.15 -13.35
N MET A 13 1.12 -1.30 -14.04
CA MET A 13 1.84 -1.41 -15.31
C MET A 13 1.29 -0.43 -16.36
N HIS A 14 -0.03 -0.34 -16.46
CA HIS A 14 -0.69 0.57 -17.42
C HIS A 14 -0.56 2.04 -17.01
N ALA A 15 -0.66 2.36 -15.73
CA ALA A 15 -0.48 3.71 -15.23
C ALA A 15 0.94 4.22 -15.52
N ILE A 16 1.97 3.44 -15.23
CA ILE A 16 3.37 3.76 -15.52
C ILE A 16 3.59 3.94 -17.04
N ARG A 17 3.04 3.02 -17.86
CA ARG A 17 3.13 3.14 -19.32
C ARG A 17 2.50 4.44 -19.82
N THR A 18 1.35 4.81 -19.27
CA THR A 18 0.64 6.03 -19.64
C THR A 18 1.41 7.28 -19.20
N ALA A 19 1.99 7.27 -17.98
CA ALA A 19 2.84 8.36 -17.50
C ALA A 19 4.10 8.55 -18.35
N ARG A 20 4.75 7.46 -18.77
CA ARG A 20 5.86 7.50 -19.72
C ARG A 20 5.45 8.08 -21.09
N ALA A 21 4.29 7.68 -21.60
CA ALA A 21 3.77 8.22 -22.85
C ALA A 21 3.43 9.72 -22.75
N PHE A 22 2.95 10.16 -21.59
CA PHE A 22 2.61 11.56 -21.35
C PHE A 22 3.86 12.45 -21.25
N THR A 23 4.86 12.03 -20.50
CA THR A 23 6.07 12.82 -20.25
C THR A 23 7.16 12.67 -21.33
N GLY A 24 7.12 11.60 -22.12
CA GLY A 24 8.21 11.21 -23.01
C GLY A 24 9.48 10.72 -22.30
N ARG A 25 9.41 10.52 -20.99
CA ARG A 25 10.53 10.11 -20.12
C ARG A 25 10.41 8.62 -19.74
N ASN A 26 11.48 8.01 -19.25
CA ASN A 26 11.54 6.57 -18.96
C ASN A 26 11.62 6.23 -17.45
N GLY A 27 12.16 7.12 -16.65
CA GLY A 27 12.48 6.88 -15.25
C GLY A 27 11.24 6.68 -14.37
N ILE A 28 11.37 5.82 -13.38
CA ILE A 28 10.39 5.59 -12.32
C ILE A 28 11.08 5.80 -10.99
N VAL A 29 10.43 6.51 -10.08
CA VAL A 29 10.79 6.51 -8.67
C VAL A 29 9.72 5.76 -7.89
N LYS A 30 10.13 4.85 -7.01
CA LYS A 30 9.25 4.14 -6.08
C LYS A 30 9.83 4.15 -4.66
N MET A 31 8.97 3.85 -3.68
CA MET A 31 9.42 3.77 -2.28
C MET A 31 10.10 2.43 -1.99
N ASN A 32 11.14 2.48 -1.15
CA ASN A 32 11.72 1.28 -0.54
C ASN A 32 10.65 0.55 0.28
N GLY A 33 10.49 -0.76 0.04
CA GLY A 33 9.46 -1.58 0.66
C GLY A 33 8.09 -1.50 -0.03
N GLY A 34 7.86 -0.52 -0.92
CA GLY A 34 6.61 -0.42 -1.69
C GLY A 34 6.49 -1.54 -2.72
N PHE A 35 5.27 -2.07 -2.89
CA PHE A 35 4.96 -3.10 -3.88
C PHE A 35 3.92 -2.59 -4.88
N HIS A 36 4.27 -2.65 -6.17
CA HIS A 36 3.43 -2.11 -7.25
C HIS A 36 3.09 -3.17 -8.30
N GLY A 37 2.90 -4.42 -7.84
CA GLY A 37 2.62 -5.54 -8.72
C GLY A 37 3.87 -6.29 -9.19
N ALA A 38 3.65 -7.42 -9.86
CA ALA A 38 4.69 -8.36 -10.25
C ALA A 38 5.20 -8.16 -11.70
N HIS A 39 5.11 -6.95 -12.24
CA HIS A 39 5.72 -6.66 -13.54
C HIS A 39 7.18 -6.19 -13.39
N ASP A 40 8.02 -6.58 -14.34
CA ASP A 40 9.47 -6.47 -14.25
C ASP A 40 9.99 -5.08 -13.88
N ALA A 41 9.38 -4.02 -14.42
CA ALA A 41 9.88 -2.66 -14.23
C ALA A 41 9.87 -2.17 -12.75
N VAL A 42 9.07 -2.78 -11.87
CA VAL A 42 8.94 -2.37 -10.45
C VAL A 42 9.51 -3.40 -9.47
N LEU A 43 9.96 -4.55 -9.96
CA LEU A 43 10.62 -5.58 -9.16
C LEU A 43 12.10 -5.21 -8.94
N VAL A 44 12.32 -4.13 -8.22
CA VAL A 44 13.65 -3.59 -7.90
C VAL A 44 13.96 -3.85 -6.44
N LYS A 45 15.19 -4.27 -6.17
CA LYS A 45 15.71 -4.50 -4.84
C LYS A 45 15.77 -3.17 -4.10
N ALA A 46 15.07 -3.10 -3.00
CA ALA A 46 15.25 -2.07 -2.01
C ALA A 46 16.60 -2.31 -1.32
N GLY A 47 17.52 -1.37 -1.40
CA GLY A 47 18.84 -1.46 -0.76
C GLY A 47 19.14 -0.21 0.03
N SER A 48 19.84 -0.37 1.14
CA SER A 48 20.49 0.74 1.85
C SER A 48 21.64 1.25 0.99
N GLY A 49 21.39 2.29 0.21
CA GLY A 49 22.39 2.90 -0.68
C GLY A 49 22.13 2.54 -2.15
N SER A 50 21.94 3.56 -2.92
CA SER A 50 21.77 3.73 -4.37
C SER A 50 22.26 2.59 -5.28
N THR A 51 21.69 1.40 -5.22
CA THR A 51 21.81 0.42 -6.28
C THR A 51 20.62 0.59 -7.23
N GLU A 52 20.75 1.54 -8.12
CA GLU A 52 19.77 1.78 -9.18
C GLU A 52 19.54 0.49 -9.97
N GLY A 53 18.27 0.15 -10.18
CA GLY A 53 17.84 -0.87 -11.12
C GLY A 53 18.25 -2.31 -10.82
N THR A 54 18.67 -2.65 -9.59
CA THR A 54 19.01 -4.05 -9.26
C THR A 54 17.74 -4.90 -9.14
N PRO A 55 17.54 -5.95 -9.97
CA PRO A 55 16.37 -6.81 -9.87
C PRO A 55 16.24 -7.49 -8.49
N SER A 56 15.01 -7.53 -7.96
CA SER A 56 14.68 -8.21 -6.70
C SER A 56 14.25 -9.66 -6.89
N SER A 57 14.03 -10.09 -8.11
CA SER A 57 13.59 -11.44 -8.46
C SER A 57 14.49 -12.09 -9.51
N ALA A 58 14.71 -13.39 -9.37
CA ALA A 58 15.29 -14.18 -10.46
C ALA A 58 14.37 -14.12 -11.69
N GLY A 59 14.96 -14.08 -12.87
CA GLY A 59 14.25 -14.00 -14.15
C GLY A 59 13.91 -12.57 -14.61
N VAL A 60 14.06 -11.55 -13.78
CA VAL A 60 13.92 -10.16 -14.19
C VAL A 60 15.24 -9.65 -14.78
N PRO A 61 15.27 -9.27 -16.07
CA PRO A 61 16.49 -8.77 -16.69
C PRO A 61 16.80 -7.34 -16.20
N GLN A 62 18.08 -7.02 -16.05
CA GLN A 62 18.51 -5.69 -15.63
C GLN A 62 17.98 -4.57 -16.55
N GLY A 63 17.86 -4.84 -17.84
CA GLY A 63 17.29 -3.88 -18.80
C GLY A 63 15.84 -3.47 -18.50
N ALA A 64 15.06 -4.31 -17.78
CA ALA A 64 13.70 -3.95 -17.37
C ALA A 64 13.67 -3.00 -16.18
N THR A 65 14.67 -3.05 -15.31
CA THR A 65 14.74 -2.29 -14.04
C THR A 65 15.68 -1.09 -14.08
N GLN A 66 16.50 -0.94 -15.12
CA GLN A 66 17.57 0.07 -15.22
C GLN A 66 17.08 1.53 -15.05
N TYR A 67 15.81 1.80 -15.32
CA TYR A 67 15.19 3.13 -15.18
C TYR A 67 14.44 3.31 -13.86
N THR A 68 14.49 2.35 -12.95
CA THR A 68 13.73 2.41 -11.70
C THR A 68 14.64 2.70 -10.52
N ARG A 69 14.34 3.77 -9.82
CA ARG A 69 15.06 4.25 -8.63
C ARG A 69 14.20 4.07 -7.40
N THR A 70 14.83 3.87 -6.25
CA THR A 70 14.14 3.74 -4.97
C THR A 70 14.58 4.83 -4.00
N VAL A 71 13.64 5.36 -3.23
CA VAL A 71 13.88 6.27 -2.13
C VAL A 71 13.20 5.77 -0.87
N GLU A 72 13.67 6.19 0.31
CA GLU A 72 12.99 5.84 1.55
C GLU A 72 11.66 6.58 1.67
N TYR A 73 10.67 5.90 2.22
CA TYR A 73 9.38 6.49 2.56
C TYR A 73 9.56 7.46 3.73
N ASN A 74 8.81 8.56 3.75
CA ASN A 74 8.94 9.65 4.72
C ASN A 74 10.27 10.42 4.64
N ASP A 75 11.02 10.30 3.55
CA ASP A 75 12.24 11.08 3.28
C ASP A 75 12.04 12.00 2.07
N ILE A 76 11.53 13.19 2.33
CA ILE A 76 11.29 14.19 1.28
C ILE A 76 12.59 14.75 0.68
N SER A 77 13.68 14.77 1.46
CA SER A 77 14.99 15.23 0.98
C SER A 77 15.51 14.28 -0.09
N ALA A 78 15.48 12.96 0.17
CA ALA A 78 15.86 11.95 -0.83
C ALA A 78 14.97 12.00 -2.08
N MET A 79 13.67 12.28 -1.92
CA MET A 79 12.75 12.46 -3.05
C MET A 79 13.13 13.68 -3.89
N SER A 80 13.34 14.85 -3.28
CA SER A 80 13.76 16.07 -3.98
C SER A 80 15.09 15.86 -4.71
N ASP A 81 16.08 15.31 -4.01
CA ASP A 81 17.40 15.02 -4.57
C ASP A 81 17.36 14.14 -5.83
N VAL A 82 16.53 13.09 -5.81
CA VAL A 82 16.43 12.19 -6.96
C VAL A 82 15.71 12.84 -8.14
N LEU A 83 14.70 13.68 -7.90
CA LEU A 83 13.99 14.39 -8.97
C LEU A 83 14.83 15.50 -9.58
N GLU A 84 15.57 16.26 -8.76
CA GLU A 84 16.43 17.36 -9.22
C GLU A 84 17.65 16.87 -10.03
N ARG A 85 18.19 15.69 -9.70
CA ARG A 85 19.39 15.15 -10.36
C ARG A 85 19.10 14.32 -11.61
N ASN A 86 17.82 14.03 -11.90
CA ASN A 86 17.44 13.12 -12.99
C ASN A 86 16.25 13.68 -13.77
N ASP A 87 16.55 14.22 -14.93
CA ASP A 87 15.57 14.80 -15.87
C ASP A 87 14.78 13.74 -16.66
N ASP A 88 15.16 12.46 -16.56
CA ASP A 88 14.52 11.33 -17.21
C ASP A 88 13.32 10.73 -16.45
N ILE A 89 12.99 11.23 -15.25
CA ILE A 89 11.91 10.69 -14.43
C ILE A 89 10.54 11.00 -15.05
N ALA A 90 9.81 9.94 -15.39
CA ALA A 90 8.44 10.02 -15.90
C ALA A 90 7.42 10.12 -14.77
N CYS A 91 7.59 9.31 -13.73
CA CYS A 91 6.65 9.25 -12.63
C CYS A 91 7.29 8.85 -11.29
N VAL A 92 6.64 9.30 -10.23
CA VAL A 92 6.75 8.73 -8.89
C VAL A 92 5.51 7.85 -8.70
N ILE A 93 5.71 6.56 -8.39
CA ILE A 93 4.63 5.67 -7.96
C ILE A 93 4.84 5.30 -6.50
N MET A 94 3.80 5.50 -5.68
CA MET A 94 3.87 5.22 -4.25
C MET A 94 2.54 4.75 -3.69
N GLU A 95 2.60 3.87 -2.71
CA GLU A 95 1.47 3.62 -1.81
C GLU A 95 1.37 4.83 -0.86
N PRO A 96 0.23 5.53 -0.77
CA PRO A 96 0.10 6.68 0.14
C PRO A 96 0.10 6.29 1.64
N VAL A 97 -0.08 5.02 1.93
CA VAL A 97 0.28 4.31 3.17
C VAL A 97 0.97 3.04 2.72
N LEU A 98 2.21 2.78 3.14
CA LEU A 98 2.84 1.51 2.78
C LEU A 98 2.09 0.36 3.45
N GLY A 99 1.85 -0.70 2.70
CA GLY A 99 1.10 -1.89 3.12
C GLY A 99 1.75 -3.21 2.68
N ASN A 100 3.01 -3.20 2.30
CA ASN A 100 3.76 -4.41 1.90
C ASN A 100 5.05 -4.61 2.73
N VAL A 101 5.20 -3.81 3.77
CA VAL A 101 6.20 -3.93 4.83
C VAL A 101 5.55 -3.76 6.20
N GLY A 102 4.27 -4.11 6.29
CA GLY A 102 3.34 -3.71 7.32
C GLY A 102 2.86 -2.27 7.11
N VAL A 103 1.92 -1.82 7.93
CA VAL A 103 1.32 -0.48 7.84
C VAL A 103 2.34 0.59 8.23
N VAL A 104 2.75 1.41 7.26
CA VAL A 104 3.57 2.59 7.53
C VAL A 104 2.83 3.84 7.06
N PRO A 105 2.29 4.64 7.98
CA PRO A 105 1.60 5.87 7.64
C PRO A 105 2.56 6.96 7.14
N PRO A 106 2.07 7.90 6.30
CA PRO A 106 2.85 9.08 5.98
C PRO A 106 3.01 9.98 7.21
N GLU A 107 4.19 10.54 7.39
CA GLU A 107 4.40 11.60 8.37
C GLU A 107 3.61 12.85 7.95
N ARG A 108 3.33 13.71 8.94
CA ARG A 108 2.53 14.91 8.69
C ARG A 108 3.20 15.80 7.65
N GLY A 109 2.49 16.13 6.58
CA GLY A 109 2.97 16.99 5.50
C GLY A 109 3.77 16.26 4.42
N TYR A 110 4.10 14.96 4.60
CA TYR A 110 4.93 14.23 3.64
C TYR A 110 4.27 14.10 2.26
N LEU A 111 3.00 13.72 2.20
CA LEU A 111 2.29 13.55 0.92
C LEU A 111 2.10 14.87 0.18
N GLU A 112 1.85 15.96 0.91
CA GLU A 112 1.74 17.32 0.37
C GLU A 112 3.07 17.77 -0.24
N GLU A 113 4.19 17.49 0.44
CA GLU A 113 5.52 17.81 -0.07
C GLU A 113 5.88 16.95 -1.30
N VAL A 114 5.55 15.65 -1.29
CA VAL A 114 5.73 14.79 -2.49
C VAL A 114 4.91 15.35 -3.66
N ARG A 115 3.65 15.77 -3.44
CA ARG A 115 2.83 16.41 -4.48
C ARG A 115 3.48 17.69 -5.01
N ARG A 116 4.03 18.51 -4.12
CA ARG A 116 4.71 19.75 -4.49
C ARG A 116 5.94 19.49 -5.36
N VAL A 117 6.88 18.66 -4.87
CA VAL A 117 8.14 18.42 -5.59
C VAL A 117 7.94 17.70 -6.92
N THR A 118 6.96 16.79 -7.01
CA THR A 118 6.62 16.15 -8.30
C THR A 118 6.03 17.16 -9.30
N SER A 119 5.21 18.11 -8.84
CA SER A 119 4.66 19.16 -9.70
C SER A 119 5.72 20.14 -10.19
N GLU A 120 6.67 20.52 -9.34
CA GLU A 120 7.76 21.44 -9.66
C GLU A 120 8.75 20.86 -10.68
N ASN A 121 8.83 19.52 -10.78
CA ASN A 121 9.71 18.81 -11.71
C ASN A 121 8.98 18.24 -12.95
N ASP A 122 7.69 18.56 -13.14
CA ASP A 122 6.86 18.02 -14.23
C ASP A 122 6.85 16.47 -14.25
N VAL A 123 6.81 15.85 -13.06
CA VAL A 123 6.78 14.40 -12.85
C VAL A 123 5.38 13.97 -12.48
N VAL A 124 4.87 12.92 -13.14
CA VAL A 124 3.53 12.38 -12.84
C VAL A 124 3.53 11.68 -11.48
N LEU A 125 2.70 12.13 -10.56
CA LEU A 125 2.47 11.43 -9.29
C LEU A 125 1.38 10.39 -9.46
N ILE A 126 1.70 9.11 -9.14
CA ILE A 126 0.77 7.98 -9.14
C ILE A 126 0.61 7.50 -7.71
N PHE A 127 -0.61 7.60 -7.15
CA PHE A 127 -0.93 6.90 -5.91
C PHE A 127 -1.37 5.48 -6.24
N ASP A 128 -0.62 4.51 -5.73
CA ASP A 128 -1.04 3.12 -5.73
C ASP A 128 -1.99 2.87 -4.57
N GLU A 129 -3.27 2.99 -4.86
CA GLU A 129 -4.34 2.74 -3.91
C GLU A 129 -4.94 1.32 -4.06
N VAL A 130 -4.15 0.37 -4.51
CA VAL A 130 -4.59 -1.04 -4.59
C VAL A 130 -4.94 -1.59 -3.20
N ILE A 131 -4.26 -1.13 -2.13
CA ILE A 131 -4.61 -1.46 -0.74
C ILE A 131 -5.52 -0.39 -0.15
N THR A 132 -5.13 0.87 -0.19
CA THR A 132 -5.78 1.97 0.54
C THR A 132 -7.10 2.45 -0.08
N GLY A 133 -7.29 2.24 -1.38
CA GLY A 133 -8.50 2.64 -2.10
C GLY A 133 -9.74 1.93 -1.54
N PHE A 134 -10.75 2.70 -1.13
CA PHE A 134 -11.95 2.21 -0.44
C PHE A 134 -11.67 1.41 0.85
N ARG A 135 -10.44 1.37 1.33
CA ARG A 135 -10.05 0.71 2.59
C ARG A 135 -10.01 1.70 3.74
N VAL A 136 -9.27 2.79 3.59
CA VAL A 136 -9.04 3.77 4.66
C VAL A 136 -10.10 4.88 4.71
N SER A 137 -10.84 5.04 3.63
CA SER A 137 -12.05 5.87 3.52
C SER A 137 -12.78 5.56 2.21
N GLU A 138 -13.97 6.10 2.00
CA GLU A 138 -14.72 5.97 0.74
C GLU A 138 -14.01 6.59 -0.48
N GLY A 139 -13.11 7.55 -0.27
CA GLY A 139 -12.27 8.16 -1.29
C GLY A 139 -10.80 7.75 -1.18
N GLY A 140 -10.52 6.64 -0.48
CA GLY A 140 -9.15 6.14 -0.29
C GLY A 140 -8.27 7.08 0.54
N ALA A 141 -6.97 6.94 0.38
CA ALA A 141 -5.99 7.80 1.04
C ALA A 141 -6.01 9.24 0.51
N GLN A 142 -6.36 9.45 -0.75
CA GLN A 142 -6.52 10.79 -1.31
C GLN A 142 -7.48 11.64 -0.47
N LYS A 143 -8.65 11.09 -0.15
CA LYS A 143 -9.65 11.79 0.68
C LYS A 143 -9.18 11.93 2.11
N ARG A 144 -8.57 10.88 2.68
CA ARG A 144 -8.12 10.88 4.07
C ARG A 144 -7.03 11.92 4.35
N TYR A 145 -6.09 12.09 3.43
CA TYR A 145 -4.96 13.01 3.58
C TYR A 145 -5.11 14.33 2.79
N GLY A 146 -6.15 14.46 1.99
CA GLY A 146 -6.41 15.70 1.23
C GLY A 146 -5.45 15.95 0.07
N VAL A 147 -4.73 14.94 -0.40
CA VAL A 147 -3.75 15.04 -1.50
C VAL A 147 -4.25 14.31 -2.73
N THR A 148 -4.32 15.00 -3.87
CA THR A 148 -4.75 14.41 -5.14
C THR A 148 -3.55 14.19 -6.07
N PRO A 149 -3.26 12.93 -6.48
CA PRO A 149 -2.24 12.61 -7.45
C PRO A 149 -2.71 12.94 -8.88
N ASP A 150 -1.80 12.83 -9.86
CA ASP A 150 -2.16 12.91 -11.27
C ASP A 150 -2.87 11.63 -11.75
N MET A 151 -2.47 10.48 -11.21
CA MET A 151 -3.07 9.18 -11.50
C MET A 151 -3.22 8.35 -10.23
N THR A 152 -4.15 7.39 -10.28
CA THR A 152 -4.42 6.44 -9.19
C THR A 152 -4.59 5.04 -9.75
N THR A 153 -4.03 4.04 -9.08
CA THR A 153 -4.30 2.63 -9.36
C THR A 153 -5.14 2.02 -8.24
N MET A 154 -6.02 1.10 -8.61
CA MET A 154 -6.97 0.45 -7.69
C MET A 154 -7.04 -1.05 -7.98
N GLY A 155 -7.41 -1.82 -6.96
CA GLY A 155 -7.56 -3.27 -7.04
C GLY A 155 -8.27 -3.82 -5.80
N LYS A 156 -8.02 -5.06 -5.47
CA LYS A 156 -8.51 -5.72 -4.23
C LYS A 156 -10.00 -5.45 -3.97
N ILE A 157 -10.34 -4.53 -3.08
CA ILE A 157 -11.71 -4.19 -2.65
C ILE A 157 -12.64 -3.90 -3.82
N ILE A 158 -12.16 -3.23 -4.88
CA ILE A 158 -13.00 -2.87 -6.03
C ILE A 158 -13.53 -4.08 -6.81
N GLY A 159 -12.96 -5.26 -6.59
CA GLY A 159 -13.41 -6.52 -7.20
C GLY A 159 -14.46 -7.28 -6.39
N GLY A 160 -14.73 -6.90 -5.14
CA GLY A 160 -15.68 -7.61 -4.29
C GLY A 160 -15.36 -9.10 -4.13
N GLY A 161 -14.06 -9.46 -4.06
CA GLY A 161 -13.57 -10.84 -3.99
C GLY A 161 -13.24 -11.48 -5.35
N PHE A 162 -13.51 -10.79 -6.46
CA PHE A 162 -13.17 -11.23 -7.82
C PHE A 162 -12.00 -10.44 -8.40
N ALA A 163 -11.40 -10.97 -9.48
CA ALA A 163 -10.30 -10.36 -10.17
C ALA A 163 -10.72 -9.02 -10.81
N ALA A 164 -10.21 -7.92 -10.30
CA ALA A 164 -10.43 -6.58 -10.82
C ALA A 164 -9.26 -5.66 -10.49
N GLY A 165 -9.01 -4.73 -11.38
CA GLY A 165 -8.13 -3.59 -11.20
C GLY A 165 -8.64 -2.41 -12.01
N ALA A 166 -8.13 -1.24 -11.72
CA ALA A 166 -8.41 -0.03 -12.48
C ALA A 166 -7.25 0.95 -12.33
N PHE A 167 -7.04 1.77 -13.35
CA PHE A 167 -6.25 2.98 -13.22
C PHE A 167 -7.05 4.17 -13.73
N ALA A 168 -6.85 5.28 -13.08
CA ALA A 168 -7.56 6.51 -13.36
C ALA A 168 -6.63 7.71 -13.25
N GLY A 169 -7.01 8.85 -13.79
CA GLY A 169 -6.22 10.04 -13.68
C GLY A 169 -6.82 11.23 -14.41
N ARG A 170 -6.03 12.29 -14.47
CA ARG A 170 -6.33 13.50 -15.22
C ARG A 170 -6.69 13.16 -16.65
N LYS A 171 -7.61 13.95 -17.21
CA LYS A 171 -8.14 13.71 -18.56
C LYS A 171 -7.04 13.75 -19.62
N ASP A 172 -6.16 14.75 -19.56
CA ASP A 172 -5.06 14.96 -20.51
C ASP A 172 -4.07 13.78 -20.53
N ILE A 173 -3.82 13.14 -19.40
CA ILE A 173 -3.00 11.93 -19.30
C ILE A 173 -3.76 10.72 -19.84
N MET A 174 -5.01 10.54 -19.44
CA MET A 174 -5.80 9.35 -19.77
C MET A 174 -6.27 9.32 -21.25
N GLU A 175 -6.33 10.45 -21.92
CA GLU A 175 -6.59 10.53 -23.38
C GLU A 175 -5.45 9.94 -24.22
N LEU A 176 -4.27 9.71 -23.65
CA LEU A 176 -3.20 8.97 -24.32
C LEU A 176 -3.44 7.47 -24.39
N VAL A 177 -4.43 6.94 -23.65
CA VAL A 177 -4.78 5.52 -23.69
C VAL A 177 -5.58 5.20 -24.95
N ALA A 178 -5.20 4.14 -25.65
CA ALA A 178 -5.90 3.67 -26.86
C ALA A 178 -7.39 3.41 -26.57
N PRO A 179 -8.32 3.70 -27.52
CA PRO A 179 -8.07 4.12 -28.90
C PRO A 179 -7.87 5.63 -29.11
N GLN A 180 -8.02 6.46 -28.05
CA GLN A 180 -7.88 7.92 -28.17
C GLN A 180 -6.42 8.33 -28.42
N GLY A 181 -5.47 7.64 -27.80
CA GLY A 181 -4.04 7.93 -27.91
C GLY A 181 -3.19 6.69 -28.22
N PRO A 182 -1.86 6.83 -28.22
CA PRO A 182 -0.94 5.78 -28.67
C PRO A 182 -0.61 4.73 -27.58
N ALA A 183 -0.95 4.97 -26.32
CA ALA A 183 -0.62 4.04 -25.24
C ALA A 183 -1.53 2.82 -25.27
N TYR A 184 -0.99 1.68 -25.71
CA TYR A 184 -1.77 0.45 -25.85
C TYR A 184 -2.05 -0.21 -24.49
N VAL A 185 -3.33 -0.48 -24.23
CA VAL A 185 -3.84 -1.18 -23.05
C VAL A 185 -4.88 -2.20 -23.50
N ALA A 186 -4.72 -3.45 -23.09
CA ALA A 186 -5.66 -4.53 -23.39
C ALA A 186 -5.74 -5.51 -22.22
N GLY A 187 -6.90 -6.15 -22.08
CA GLY A 187 -7.15 -7.20 -21.11
C GLY A 187 -8.53 -7.81 -21.42
N THR A 188 -8.57 -9.07 -21.84
CA THR A 188 -9.79 -9.76 -22.27
C THR A 188 -10.88 -9.75 -21.21
N PHE A 189 -10.51 -9.91 -19.94
CA PHE A 189 -11.43 -9.96 -18.81
C PHE A 189 -11.56 -8.65 -18.04
N ALA A 190 -10.91 -7.58 -18.52
CA ALA A 190 -11.00 -6.28 -17.89
C ALA A 190 -12.46 -5.75 -17.92
N GLY A 191 -13.01 -5.46 -16.76
CA GLY A 191 -14.40 -5.01 -16.63
C GLY A 191 -15.44 -6.09 -16.92
N ASN A 192 -15.12 -7.37 -16.74
CA ASN A 192 -16.10 -8.44 -16.90
C ASN A 192 -17.30 -8.25 -15.95
N PRO A 193 -18.51 -8.66 -16.37
CA PRO A 193 -19.74 -8.35 -15.64
C PRO A 193 -19.80 -8.97 -14.24
N VAL A 194 -19.16 -10.10 -14.01
CA VAL A 194 -19.17 -10.76 -12.69
C VAL A 194 -18.37 -9.93 -11.69
N SER A 195 -17.13 -9.58 -12.01
CA SER A 195 -16.28 -8.73 -11.15
C SER A 195 -16.89 -7.33 -10.98
N ALA A 196 -17.50 -6.77 -12.03
CA ALA A 196 -18.13 -5.46 -11.96
C ALA A 196 -19.36 -5.47 -11.03
N ALA A 197 -20.21 -6.50 -11.11
CA ALA A 197 -21.39 -6.65 -10.24
C ALA A 197 -20.99 -6.88 -8.77
N ALA A 198 -19.99 -7.74 -8.51
CA ALA A 198 -19.50 -8.00 -7.17
C ALA A 198 -18.82 -6.74 -6.57
N GLY A 199 -17.99 -6.06 -7.34
CA GLY A 199 -17.36 -4.80 -6.93
C GLY A 199 -18.38 -3.71 -6.62
N LEU A 200 -19.39 -3.54 -7.47
CA LEU A 200 -20.47 -2.59 -7.24
C LEU A 200 -21.20 -2.88 -5.92
N ALA A 201 -21.57 -4.14 -5.66
CA ALA A 201 -22.23 -4.55 -4.43
C ALA A 201 -21.36 -4.26 -3.19
N GLN A 202 -20.05 -4.58 -3.26
CA GLN A 202 -19.08 -4.33 -2.20
C GLN A 202 -18.94 -2.83 -1.90
N LEU A 203 -18.76 -2.00 -2.92
CA LEU A 203 -18.59 -0.57 -2.75
C LEU A 203 -19.88 0.11 -2.23
N GLN A 204 -21.04 -0.30 -2.75
CA GLN A 204 -22.33 0.17 -2.24
C GLN A 204 -22.55 -0.20 -0.78
N TYR A 205 -22.13 -1.39 -0.35
CA TYR A 205 -22.20 -1.80 1.05
C TYR A 205 -21.27 -0.96 1.92
N LEU A 206 -20.00 -0.79 1.55
CA LEU A 206 -19.03 -0.03 2.32
C LEU A 206 -19.42 1.45 2.50
N CYS A 207 -19.97 2.08 1.46
CA CYS A 207 -20.36 3.49 1.49
C CYS A 207 -21.69 3.76 2.22
N ARG A 208 -22.35 2.71 2.77
CA ARG A 208 -23.61 2.85 3.52
C ARG A 208 -23.41 2.64 5.02
N ASN A 209 -24.38 3.13 5.82
CA ASN A 209 -24.57 2.77 7.22
C ASN A 209 -23.35 3.02 8.14
N ASP A 210 -22.59 4.07 7.93
CA ASP A 210 -21.43 4.43 8.74
C ASP A 210 -20.39 3.30 8.89
N ASN A 211 -20.28 2.42 7.89
CA ASN A 211 -19.37 1.28 7.94
C ASN A 211 -17.91 1.69 8.16
N TYR A 212 -17.46 2.79 7.57
CA TYR A 212 -16.10 3.30 7.83
C TYR A 212 -15.91 3.74 9.27
N ALA A 213 -16.89 4.44 9.84
CA ALA A 213 -16.82 4.85 11.25
C ALA A 213 -16.87 3.64 12.22
N LYS A 214 -17.62 2.59 11.87
CA LYS A 214 -17.62 1.32 12.65
C LYS A 214 -16.25 0.65 12.57
N LEU A 215 -15.70 0.51 11.37
CA LEU A 215 -14.38 -0.08 11.14
C LEU A 215 -13.29 0.67 11.91
N GLU A 216 -13.32 1.99 11.89
CA GLU A 216 -12.33 2.81 12.59
C GLU A 216 -12.43 2.61 14.11
N ARG A 217 -13.64 2.67 14.67
CA ARG A 217 -13.85 2.43 16.12
C ARG A 217 -13.37 1.04 16.57
N SER A 218 -13.72 -0.01 15.82
CA SER A 218 -13.30 -1.39 16.16
C SER A 218 -11.78 -1.55 16.03
N SER A 219 -11.17 -0.93 15.02
CA SER A 219 -9.72 -0.93 14.86
C SER A 219 -9.01 -0.16 15.98
N ASP A 220 -9.50 1.03 16.33
CA ASP A 220 -8.89 1.85 17.38
C ASP A 220 -8.96 1.14 18.74
N ARG A 221 -10.09 0.49 19.04
CA ARG A 221 -10.25 -0.35 20.25
C ARG A 221 -9.18 -1.46 20.27
N LEU A 222 -9.10 -2.26 19.22
CA LEU A 222 -8.14 -3.38 19.12
C LEU A 222 -6.70 -2.91 19.21
N VAL A 223 -6.34 -1.88 18.42
CA VAL A 223 -4.98 -1.32 18.39
C VAL A 223 -4.60 -0.73 19.73
N GLY A 224 -5.54 -0.07 20.42
CA GLY A 224 -5.36 0.40 21.80
C GLY A 224 -5.02 -0.75 22.75
N ALA A 225 -5.83 -1.81 22.75
CA ALA A 225 -5.62 -2.98 23.60
C ALA A 225 -4.26 -3.67 23.33
N ILE A 226 -3.85 -3.78 22.06
CA ILE A 226 -2.54 -4.35 21.70
C ILE A 226 -1.39 -3.46 22.22
N ARG A 227 -1.49 -2.14 22.06
CA ARG A 227 -0.47 -1.19 22.57
C ARG A 227 -0.35 -1.28 24.09
N ASP A 228 -1.47 -1.25 24.80
CA ASP A 228 -1.50 -1.35 26.26
C ASP A 228 -0.89 -2.68 26.74
N ALA A 229 -1.22 -3.80 26.07
CA ALA A 229 -0.65 -5.10 26.39
C ALA A 229 0.88 -5.15 26.19
N LEU A 230 1.42 -4.52 25.15
CA LEU A 230 2.88 -4.41 24.96
C LEU A 230 3.53 -3.57 26.08
N ILE A 231 2.95 -2.42 26.41
CA ILE A 231 3.46 -1.50 27.44
C ILE A 231 3.43 -2.17 28.83
N ASP A 232 2.29 -2.71 29.23
CA ASP A 232 2.08 -3.32 30.56
C ASP A 232 3.00 -4.53 30.79
N ASN A 233 3.32 -5.25 29.71
CA ASN A 233 4.22 -6.40 29.78
C ASN A 233 5.68 -6.05 29.45
N LYS A 234 6.00 -4.76 29.21
CA LYS A 234 7.34 -4.26 28.89
C LYS A 234 7.98 -4.96 27.67
N ILE A 235 7.17 -5.29 26.68
CA ILE A 235 7.64 -5.88 25.42
C ILE A 235 7.98 -4.75 24.47
N ALA A 236 9.23 -4.71 24.02
CA ALA A 236 9.67 -3.74 23.03
C ALA A 236 8.93 -3.97 21.69
N GLY A 237 8.34 -2.90 21.14
CA GLY A 237 7.62 -2.95 19.89
C GLY A 237 6.68 -1.77 19.71
N CYS A 238 6.07 -1.69 18.52
CA CYS A 238 5.08 -0.68 18.22
C CYS A 238 3.93 -1.25 17.37
N VAL A 239 2.83 -0.50 17.32
CA VAL A 239 1.67 -0.80 16.47
C VAL A 239 1.39 0.40 15.60
N ASN A 240 1.50 0.24 14.31
CA ASN A 240 1.04 1.23 13.34
C ASN A 240 -0.36 0.90 12.86
N SER A 241 -1.18 1.92 12.62
CA SER A 241 -2.54 1.74 12.11
C SER A 241 -3.00 2.93 11.28
N VAL A 242 -3.84 2.66 10.27
CA VAL A 242 -4.55 3.67 9.48
C VAL A 242 -5.94 3.14 9.14
N GLY A 243 -6.99 3.76 9.69
CA GLY A 243 -8.36 3.26 9.53
C GLY A 243 -8.48 1.82 10.01
N SER A 244 -8.88 0.91 9.13
CA SER A 244 -9.05 -0.52 9.43
C SER A 244 -7.83 -1.40 9.12
N MET A 245 -6.67 -0.79 8.94
CA MET A 245 -5.38 -1.46 8.70
C MET A 245 -4.50 -1.31 9.93
N PHE A 246 -3.81 -2.38 10.34
CA PHE A 246 -2.81 -2.30 11.40
C PHE A 246 -1.70 -3.33 11.21
N SER A 247 -0.55 -3.10 11.86
CA SER A 247 0.56 -4.03 11.93
C SER A 247 1.25 -3.92 13.28
N VAL A 248 1.68 -5.07 13.82
CA VAL A 248 2.43 -5.16 15.07
C VAL A 248 3.89 -5.44 14.74
N TYR A 249 4.78 -4.60 15.24
CA TYR A 249 6.22 -4.77 15.09
C TYR A 249 6.85 -4.99 16.46
N PHE A 250 7.50 -6.12 16.65
CA PHE A 250 8.29 -6.40 17.84
C PHE A 250 9.72 -5.89 17.66
N GLY A 251 10.30 -5.34 18.70
CA GLY A 251 11.65 -4.80 18.73
C GLY A 251 11.73 -3.28 18.52
N PRO A 252 11.47 -2.73 17.33
CA PRO A 252 11.58 -1.29 17.12
C PRO A 252 10.48 -0.51 17.84
N GLU A 253 10.87 0.62 18.45
CA GLU A 253 9.93 1.56 19.11
C GLU A 253 9.08 2.35 18.10
N GLN A 254 9.59 2.51 16.86
CA GLN A 254 8.93 3.20 15.76
C GLN A 254 9.29 2.56 14.43
N VAL A 255 8.32 2.49 13.52
CA VAL A 255 8.53 2.08 12.14
C VAL A 255 7.94 3.16 11.23
N ARG A 256 8.81 3.85 10.50
CA ARG A 256 8.47 5.00 9.65
C ARG A 256 8.75 4.79 8.16
N ASN A 257 9.45 3.70 7.82
CA ASN A 257 9.80 3.36 6.44
C ASN A 257 10.09 1.85 6.31
N GLY A 258 10.40 1.42 5.08
CA GLY A 258 10.72 0.02 4.81
C GLY A 258 11.97 -0.48 5.53
N THR A 259 12.98 0.36 5.70
CA THR A 259 14.22 0.00 6.42
C THR A 259 13.96 -0.23 7.91
N ASP A 260 13.09 0.56 8.54
CA ASP A 260 12.71 0.34 9.92
C ASP A 260 11.93 -0.96 10.10
N ALA A 261 10.98 -1.25 9.19
CA ALA A 261 10.19 -2.47 9.22
C ALA A 261 11.06 -3.75 9.16
N GLN A 262 12.19 -3.71 8.45
CA GLN A 262 13.12 -4.85 8.35
C GLN A 262 13.84 -5.16 9.70
N LYS A 263 13.85 -4.23 10.65
CA LYS A 263 14.46 -4.41 11.98
C LYS A 263 13.53 -5.17 12.95
N ALA A 264 12.26 -5.42 12.55
CA ALA A 264 11.31 -6.13 13.39
C ALA A 264 11.76 -7.56 13.70
N ASP A 265 11.51 -8.00 14.94
CA ASP A 265 11.78 -9.37 15.40
C ASP A 265 10.77 -10.34 14.79
N ARG A 266 11.20 -11.01 13.73
CA ARG A 266 10.38 -11.98 12.98
C ARG A 266 10.17 -13.28 13.75
N GLU A 267 11.06 -13.64 14.65
CA GLU A 267 10.92 -14.83 15.48
C GLU A 267 9.80 -14.63 16.51
N MET A 268 9.82 -13.48 17.19
CA MET A 268 8.75 -13.09 18.12
C MET A 268 7.40 -13.03 17.40
N PHE A 269 7.35 -12.43 16.21
CA PHE A 269 6.14 -12.41 15.38
C PHE A 269 5.66 -13.84 15.06
N GLY A 270 6.56 -14.73 14.67
CA GLY A 270 6.23 -16.13 14.39
C GLY A 270 5.71 -16.89 15.63
N ARG A 271 6.20 -16.55 16.84
CA ARG A 271 5.66 -17.07 18.11
C ARG A 271 4.24 -16.55 18.35
N MET A 272 4.03 -15.24 18.17
CA MET A 272 2.70 -14.63 18.26
C MET A 272 1.74 -15.28 17.26
N PHE A 273 2.10 -15.38 16.00
CA PHE A 273 1.26 -15.97 14.96
C PHE A 273 0.77 -17.39 15.34
N ARG A 274 1.69 -18.26 15.78
CA ARG A 274 1.33 -19.63 16.21
C ARG A 274 0.40 -19.63 17.41
N TYR A 275 0.71 -18.80 18.41
CA TYR A 275 -0.14 -18.70 19.59
C TYR A 275 -1.56 -18.23 19.23
N MET A 276 -1.67 -17.19 18.43
CA MET A 276 -2.95 -16.64 17.96
C MET A 276 -3.74 -17.71 17.19
N LEU A 277 -3.08 -18.45 16.30
CA LEU A 277 -3.71 -19.53 15.52
C LEU A 277 -4.25 -20.65 16.43
N ASP A 278 -3.50 -21.06 17.43
CA ASP A 278 -3.90 -22.07 18.41
C ASP A 278 -5.07 -21.62 19.28
N HIS A 279 -5.30 -20.29 19.36
CA HIS A 279 -6.42 -19.69 20.09
C HIS A 279 -7.54 -19.18 19.16
N GLY A 280 -7.61 -19.69 17.92
CA GLY A 280 -8.72 -19.45 17.00
C GLY A 280 -8.62 -18.13 16.22
N VAL A 281 -7.49 -17.42 16.29
CA VAL A 281 -7.27 -16.16 15.56
C VAL A 281 -6.25 -16.37 14.43
N TYR A 282 -6.72 -16.29 13.19
CA TYR A 282 -5.86 -16.39 12.00
C TYR A 282 -5.41 -15.03 11.53
N LEU A 283 -4.13 -14.73 11.67
CA LEU A 283 -3.45 -13.55 11.16
C LEU A 283 -2.64 -13.88 9.90
N ALA A 284 -2.10 -12.87 9.23
CA ALA A 284 -1.12 -13.11 8.18
C ALA A 284 0.17 -13.74 8.77
N PRO A 285 0.77 -14.75 8.10
CA PRO A 285 1.92 -15.48 8.65
C PRO A 285 3.26 -14.74 8.52
N SER A 286 3.26 -13.51 8.06
CA SER A 286 4.46 -12.68 7.85
C SER A 286 4.38 -11.38 8.63
N ALA A 287 5.46 -11.01 9.32
CA ALA A 287 5.59 -9.74 10.04
C ALA A 287 5.54 -8.50 9.12
N LEU A 288 5.64 -8.69 7.82
CA LEU A 288 5.61 -7.62 6.81
C LEU A 288 4.25 -7.51 6.11
N GLU A 289 3.26 -8.31 6.51
CA GLU A 289 1.91 -8.23 5.99
C GLU A 289 1.02 -7.39 6.91
N ASP A 290 0.06 -6.70 6.29
CA ASP A 290 -0.94 -5.93 7.02
C ASP A 290 -2.04 -6.83 7.57
N CYS A 291 -2.56 -6.46 8.73
CA CYS A 291 -3.83 -6.98 9.25
C CYS A 291 -4.97 -6.02 8.91
N PHE A 292 -6.13 -6.59 8.59
CA PHE A 292 -7.29 -5.82 8.17
C PHE A 292 -8.52 -6.16 9.00
N MET A 293 -9.15 -5.15 9.58
CA MET A 293 -10.48 -5.30 10.17
C MET A 293 -11.54 -5.27 9.06
N SER A 294 -12.60 -6.03 9.25
CA SER A 294 -13.77 -6.02 8.37
C SER A 294 -15.04 -5.78 9.17
N THR A 295 -16.12 -5.44 8.50
CA THR A 295 -17.44 -5.26 9.12
C THR A 295 -18.07 -6.58 9.62
N ALA A 296 -17.45 -7.72 9.29
CA ALA A 296 -17.84 -9.03 9.82
C ALA A 296 -17.20 -9.33 11.21
N HIS A 297 -16.18 -8.56 11.62
CA HIS A 297 -15.64 -8.64 12.96
C HIS A 297 -16.55 -7.83 13.89
N ASP A 298 -17.42 -8.55 14.60
CA ASP A 298 -18.26 -8.01 15.67
C ASP A 298 -17.47 -7.84 16.97
N ASP A 299 -18.16 -7.39 18.03
CA ASP A 299 -17.51 -7.16 19.33
C ASP A 299 -16.95 -8.46 19.95
N GLU A 300 -17.57 -9.62 19.68
CA GLU A 300 -17.10 -10.92 20.15
C GLU A 300 -15.78 -11.30 19.46
N ALA A 301 -15.69 -11.15 18.13
CA ALA A 301 -14.48 -11.40 17.38
C ALA A 301 -13.33 -10.46 17.79
N VAL A 302 -13.63 -9.18 18.04
CA VAL A 302 -12.62 -8.21 18.53
C VAL A 302 -12.14 -8.62 19.93
N SER A 303 -13.05 -8.97 20.86
CA SER A 303 -12.69 -9.40 22.20
C SER A 303 -11.85 -10.69 22.19
N ALA A 304 -12.19 -11.66 21.36
CA ALA A 304 -11.41 -12.90 21.21
C ALA A 304 -9.96 -12.62 20.75
N LEU A 305 -9.77 -11.64 19.85
CA LEU A 305 -8.43 -11.24 19.40
C LEU A 305 -7.67 -10.52 20.52
N GLU A 306 -8.32 -9.62 21.27
CA GLU A 306 -7.74 -8.93 22.44
C GLU A 306 -7.28 -9.93 23.50
N GLU A 307 -8.13 -10.91 23.84
CA GLU A 307 -7.83 -11.96 24.82
C GLU A 307 -6.67 -12.86 24.36
N ALA A 308 -6.68 -13.30 23.11
CA ALA A 308 -5.61 -14.11 22.56
C ALA A 308 -4.27 -13.36 22.55
N PHE A 309 -4.26 -12.07 22.16
CA PHE A 309 -3.04 -11.27 22.17
C PHE A 309 -2.52 -11.05 23.61
N SER A 310 -3.40 -10.73 24.56
CA SER A 310 -3.06 -10.60 25.98
C SER A 310 -2.50 -11.90 26.56
N GLY A 311 -3.09 -13.03 26.19
CA GLY A 311 -2.57 -14.36 26.55
C GLY A 311 -1.16 -14.59 25.99
N PHE A 312 -0.93 -14.25 24.71
CA PHE A 312 0.40 -14.37 24.12
C PHE A 312 1.46 -13.56 24.87
N VAL A 313 1.22 -12.28 25.11
CA VAL A 313 2.22 -11.42 25.77
C VAL A 313 2.54 -11.89 27.19
N SER A 314 1.58 -12.53 27.87
CA SER A 314 1.80 -13.14 29.19
C SER A 314 2.78 -14.32 29.11
N THR A 315 2.84 -15.07 28.02
CA THR A 315 3.80 -16.16 27.81
C THR A 315 5.22 -15.69 27.50
N VAL A 316 5.36 -14.46 27.02
CA VAL A 316 6.70 -13.87 26.71
C VAL A 316 7.40 -13.43 27.98
N ARG A 317 6.63 -13.07 29.00
CA ARG A 317 7.13 -12.58 30.31
C ARG A 317 7.59 -13.72 31.25
N ALA A 318 7.14 -14.92 31.02
CA ALA A 318 7.51 -16.10 31.79
C ALA A 318 8.78 -16.75 31.27
#